data_f6a2302e2d5c1fe88bea95fd4fb024da
#
_entry.id   f6a2302e2d5c1fe88bea95fd4fb024da
#
_cell.length_a   1.000
_cell.length_b   1.000
_cell.length_c   1.000
_cell.angle_alpha   90.00
_cell.angle_beta   90.00
_cell.angle_gamma   90.00
#
_symmetry.space_group_name_H-M   'P 1'
#
loop_
_entity.id
_entity.type
_entity.pdbx_description
1 polymer ?
#
loop_
_entity_poly.entity_id
_entity_poly.type
_entity_poly.pdbx_seq_one_letter_code
_entity_poly.pdbx_strand_id
1 'polypeptide(L)'
;MTVKKIWWILGASAAAIAVGGGTTLAVINATGPGDLVHDPAMAAVEPQQLVQPVGASTSVDTSTSAVAPSTNNELRTTLETLSQDPRLGQFGGQVTDATTGSIVWEKHPTKPMTPASTTKILTAAAALLVLGPDDRIDTAVVEGDAPGTVVLRGAGDVMLTTEKLDDLAKQIKHSHPAPINTVLVDTSHWSGESFLSDWDRADIAGGFIAPMEPVMLYGARIGETTGDVPRSETPALDVARQLATRLGAEKSGLGQAPTTEEAPLALVHSDTLEERLRELMQQSDNVAAEAVGREIALHEGMTGTNKDAVAATLQILSSNGFSTSGVTLVDNSGMSTKNLIPPGLLNDIMHRAVTDPQLRPLLETLPVAGASGTLEERYRDQAGAGWVRGKTGTLTKTTGLAGTVMGADGHIYSYGFLSNDADVQGSRAAMDTMTSAIRD
;
A
#
# COMPACT_ATOMS: atom_id res chain seq x y z
N MET A 1 -29.21 49.15 -11.64
CA MET A 1 -28.50 49.55 -10.42
C MET A 1 -27.16 48.85 -10.37
N THR A 2 -26.14 49.63 -10.20
CA THR A 2 -24.74 49.47 -10.58
C THR A 2 -23.95 48.57 -9.64
N VAL A 3 -23.21 47.61 -10.17
CA VAL A 3 -22.27 46.75 -9.42
C VAL A 3 -20.87 47.42 -9.51
N LYS A 4 -20.30 47.73 -8.35
CA LYS A 4 -18.93 48.26 -8.24
C LYS A 4 -17.92 47.08 -8.13
N LYS A 5 -16.96 47.07 -9.07
CA LYS A 5 -15.70 46.29 -9.00
C LYS A 5 -14.76 46.95 -7.97
N ILE A 6 -14.16 46.15 -7.10
CA ILE A 6 -13.03 46.59 -6.26
C ILE A 6 -11.81 45.74 -6.64
N TRP A 7 -10.79 46.45 -7.11
CA TRP A 7 -9.43 45.96 -7.36
C TRP A 7 -8.61 46.12 -6.09
N TRP A 8 -7.83 45.10 -5.70
CA TRP A 8 -6.75 45.27 -4.74
C TRP A 8 -5.42 45.07 -5.40
N ILE A 9 -4.57 46.10 -5.22
CA ILE A 9 -3.24 46.28 -5.76
C ILE A 9 -2.23 45.59 -4.82
N LEU A 10 -1.28 44.89 -5.41
CA LEU A 10 -0.07 44.31 -4.81
C LEU A 10 0.80 45.43 -4.18
N GLY A 11 1.18 45.23 -2.92
CA GLY A 11 2.25 45.98 -2.26
C GLY A 11 3.41 45.07 -1.93
N ALA A 12 4.51 45.22 -2.66
CA ALA A 12 5.78 44.60 -2.34
C ALA A 12 6.49 45.43 -1.28
N SER A 13 6.89 44.86 -0.17
CA SER A 13 7.80 45.49 0.80
C SER A 13 9.10 44.67 0.88
N ALA A 14 10.15 45.28 0.34
CA ALA A 14 11.52 44.80 0.51
C ALA A 14 12.06 45.24 1.87
N ALA A 15 12.54 44.33 2.67
CA ALA A 15 13.36 44.60 3.84
C ALA A 15 14.81 44.23 3.55
N ALA A 16 15.68 45.26 3.44
CA ALA A 16 17.10 45.09 3.31
C ALA A 16 17.74 44.90 4.70
N ILE A 17 18.50 43.84 4.90
CA ILE A 17 19.45 43.72 6.00
C ILE A 17 20.85 43.69 5.38
N ALA A 18 21.60 44.76 5.62
CA ALA A 18 23.00 44.86 5.26
C ALA A 18 23.88 44.27 6.37
N VAL A 19 24.69 43.26 6.04
CA VAL A 19 25.90 42.92 6.79
C VAL A 19 27.03 42.81 5.78
N GLY A 20 28.08 43.61 6.00
CA GLY A 20 29.15 43.85 5.05
C GLY A 20 30.21 42.75 4.97
N GLY A 21 30.91 42.78 3.87
CA GLY A 21 32.21 42.21 3.70
C GLY A 21 32.41 41.39 2.42
N GLY A 22 33.04 41.95 1.40
CA GLY A 22 33.69 41.21 0.35
C GLY A 22 32.98 41.22 -1.03
N THR A 23 33.30 42.23 -1.83
CA THR A 23 32.89 42.33 -3.22
C THR A 23 33.59 41.32 -4.11
N THR A 24 32.84 40.46 -4.77
CA THR A 24 33.19 39.89 -6.05
C THR A 24 31.99 40.07 -7.00
N LEU A 25 32.13 40.97 -7.96
CA LEU A 25 31.18 41.14 -9.03
C LEU A 25 31.27 39.92 -9.97
N ALA A 26 30.26 39.07 -9.93
CA ALA A 26 30.04 38.07 -10.97
C ALA A 26 29.18 38.75 -12.08
N VAL A 27 29.75 38.93 -13.22
CA VAL A 27 29.04 39.35 -14.45
C VAL A 27 28.27 38.15 -14.94
N ILE A 28 26.94 38.19 -14.79
CA ILE A 28 26.06 37.17 -15.39
C ILE A 28 25.89 37.52 -16.85
N ASN A 29 26.66 36.87 -17.74
CA ASN A 29 26.34 36.81 -19.15
C ASN A 29 25.14 35.91 -19.33
N ALA A 30 24.03 36.48 -19.81
CA ALA A 30 22.88 35.73 -20.24
C ALA A 30 23.22 34.94 -21.50
N THR A 31 23.50 33.68 -21.38
CA THR A 31 23.54 32.71 -22.49
C THR A 31 22.15 32.11 -22.69
N GLY A 32 21.79 31.89 -23.97
CA GLY A 32 20.47 31.47 -24.39
C GLY A 32 20.13 30.03 -23.95
N PRO A 33 18.91 29.52 -24.23
CA PRO A 33 18.48 28.20 -23.78
C PRO A 33 19.25 27.10 -24.50
N GLY A 34 20.22 26.48 -23.80
CA GLY A 34 21.00 25.37 -24.37
C GLY A 34 22.27 24.99 -23.61
N ASP A 35 22.85 25.88 -22.79
CA ASP A 35 24.09 25.54 -22.08
C ASP A 35 23.80 25.14 -20.63
N LEU A 36 23.70 23.81 -20.38
CA LEU A 36 23.80 23.24 -19.05
C LEU A 36 25.25 23.40 -18.58
N VAL A 37 25.50 24.34 -17.67
CA VAL A 37 26.77 24.42 -16.96
C VAL A 37 26.78 23.28 -15.94
N HIS A 38 27.55 22.22 -16.22
CA HIS A 38 27.79 21.18 -15.23
C HIS A 38 28.68 21.75 -14.12
N ASP A 39 28.31 21.52 -12.88
CA ASP A 39 29.19 21.72 -11.76
C ASP A 39 30.50 20.94 -12.00
N PRO A 40 31.67 21.51 -11.61
CA PRO A 40 32.93 20.79 -11.73
C PRO A 40 32.81 19.45 -11.04
N ALA A 41 33.25 18.39 -11.72
CA ALA A 41 33.21 17.04 -11.18
C ALA A 41 33.74 17.04 -9.76
N MET A 42 32.96 16.52 -8.81
CA MET A 42 33.42 16.35 -7.43
C MET A 42 34.74 15.58 -7.46
N ALA A 43 35.74 16.11 -6.76
CA ALA A 43 37.02 15.44 -6.62
C ALA A 43 36.76 14.01 -6.14
N ALA A 44 37.34 13.03 -6.86
CA ALA A 44 37.24 11.64 -6.45
C ALA A 44 37.72 11.50 -5.01
N VAL A 45 36.81 11.19 -4.10
CA VAL A 45 37.17 10.84 -2.73
C VAL A 45 37.89 9.49 -2.83
N GLU A 46 39.17 9.44 -2.47
CA GLU A 46 39.87 8.16 -2.36
C GLU A 46 39.08 7.24 -1.45
N PRO A 47 38.86 5.96 -1.86
CA PRO A 47 38.12 5.02 -1.00
C PRO A 47 38.85 4.95 0.34
N GLN A 48 38.16 5.30 1.41
CA GLN A 48 38.68 5.14 2.77
C GLN A 48 39.07 3.68 2.93
N GLN A 49 40.35 3.42 3.15
CA GLN A 49 40.81 2.11 3.56
C GLN A 49 40.10 1.77 4.87
N LEU A 50 39.32 0.68 4.85
CA LEU A 50 38.76 0.11 6.07
C LEU A 50 39.93 -0.15 7.03
N VAL A 51 40.02 0.66 8.07
CA VAL A 51 40.97 0.43 9.15
C VAL A 51 40.54 -0.87 9.79
N GLN A 52 41.29 -1.94 9.56
CA GLN A 52 41.08 -3.18 10.30
C GLN A 52 41.32 -2.89 11.78
N PRO A 53 40.43 -3.31 12.69
CA PRO A 53 40.69 -3.13 14.12
C PRO A 53 41.95 -3.86 14.49
N VAL A 54 42.92 -3.10 15.06
CA VAL A 54 44.17 -3.64 15.58
C VAL A 54 43.79 -4.57 16.74
N GLY A 55 44.00 -5.89 16.56
CA GLY A 55 43.81 -6.85 17.64
C GLY A 55 42.82 -7.97 17.41
N ALA A 56 42.40 -8.25 16.16
CA ALA A 56 41.67 -9.47 15.89
C ALA A 56 42.56 -10.71 16.00
N SER A 57 42.82 -11.14 17.22
CA SER A 57 43.21 -12.52 17.48
C SER A 57 42.03 -13.41 17.07
N THR A 58 42.33 -14.40 16.22
CA THR A 58 41.40 -15.43 15.78
C THR A 58 41.03 -16.38 16.90
N SER A 59 40.19 -15.92 17.81
CA SER A 59 39.31 -16.75 18.60
C SER A 59 37.91 -16.22 18.28
N VAL A 60 37.17 -16.99 17.47
CA VAL A 60 35.74 -16.80 17.34
C VAL A 60 35.14 -17.21 18.69
N ASP A 61 35.13 -16.26 19.62
CA ASP A 61 34.22 -16.34 20.76
C ASP A 61 32.84 -16.09 20.18
N THR A 62 32.12 -17.17 19.95
CA THR A 62 30.66 -17.18 19.82
C THR A 62 30.01 -16.84 21.16
N SER A 63 30.38 -15.69 21.72
CA SER A 63 29.54 -15.02 22.68
C SER A 63 28.51 -14.23 21.87
N THR A 64 27.45 -14.90 21.42
CA THR A 64 26.17 -14.24 21.29
C THR A 64 26.06 -13.35 22.52
N SER A 65 26.05 -12.04 22.35
CA SER A 65 25.62 -11.11 23.39
C SER A 65 24.18 -11.51 23.69
N ALA A 66 24.02 -12.39 24.67
CA ALA A 66 22.72 -12.63 25.26
C ALA A 66 22.29 -11.28 25.83
N VAL A 67 21.38 -10.60 25.14
CA VAL A 67 20.63 -9.45 25.67
C VAL A 67 20.22 -9.84 27.08
N ALA A 68 20.53 -8.99 28.02
CA ALA A 68 20.33 -9.29 29.43
C ALA A 68 18.87 -9.72 29.64
N PRO A 69 18.60 -10.85 30.32
CA PRO A 69 17.24 -11.34 30.58
C PRO A 69 16.34 -10.33 31.33
N SER A 70 16.91 -9.24 31.84
CA SER A 70 16.23 -8.15 32.53
C SER A 70 15.35 -7.30 31.60
N THR A 71 15.83 -6.91 30.41
CA THR A 71 15.12 -5.97 29.52
C THR A 71 13.80 -6.54 28.97
N ASN A 72 13.81 -7.79 28.53
CA ASN A 72 12.58 -8.45 28.04
C ASN A 72 11.57 -8.71 29.18
N ASN A 73 12.01 -8.89 30.43
CA ASN A 73 11.12 -9.06 31.55
C ASN A 73 10.45 -7.75 31.98
N GLU A 74 11.15 -6.63 31.90
CA GLU A 74 10.61 -5.29 32.18
C GLU A 74 9.58 -4.91 31.11
N LEU A 75 9.93 -5.06 29.84
CA LEU A 75 9.02 -4.81 28.71
C LEU A 75 7.74 -5.70 28.82
N ARG A 76 7.91 -6.98 29.13
CA ARG A 76 6.77 -7.90 29.33
C ARG A 76 5.84 -7.41 30.44
N THR A 77 6.40 -6.99 31.60
CA THR A 77 5.61 -6.49 32.72
C THR A 77 4.86 -5.22 32.37
N THR A 78 5.51 -4.31 31.61
CA THR A 78 4.91 -3.09 31.12
C THR A 78 3.75 -3.38 30.17
N LEU A 79 3.97 -4.25 29.16
CA LEU A 79 2.92 -4.65 28.21
C LEU A 79 1.76 -5.37 28.89
N GLU A 80 2.04 -6.23 29.88
CA GLU A 80 0.99 -6.89 30.67
C GLU A 80 0.13 -5.84 31.39
N THR A 81 0.74 -4.84 32.00
CA THR A 81 0.03 -3.75 32.68
C THR A 81 -0.80 -2.91 31.72
N LEU A 82 -0.20 -2.48 30.59
CA LEU A 82 -0.88 -1.68 29.57
C LEU A 82 -2.02 -2.45 28.89
N SER A 83 -1.90 -3.75 28.75
CA SER A 83 -2.93 -4.61 28.17
C SER A 83 -4.22 -4.72 29.01
N GLN A 84 -4.20 -4.25 30.24
CA GLN A 84 -5.38 -4.19 31.13
C GLN A 84 -6.18 -2.89 30.95
N ASP A 85 -5.76 -1.97 30.07
CA ASP A 85 -6.47 -0.72 29.83
C ASP A 85 -7.91 -1.03 29.36
N PRO A 86 -8.95 -0.55 30.07
CA PRO A 86 -10.33 -0.85 29.73
C PRO A 86 -10.76 -0.31 28.36
N ARG A 87 -10.04 0.67 27.81
CA ARG A 87 -10.28 1.21 26.47
C ARG A 87 -10.02 0.19 25.35
N LEU A 88 -9.29 -0.88 25.64
CA LEU A 88 -8.98 -1.96 24.67
C LEU A 88 -10.15 -2.92 24.44
N GLY A 89 -11.17 -2.95 25.30
CA GLY A 89 -12.32 -3.86 25.17
C GLY A 89 -11.91 -5.34 25.13
N GLN A 90 -12.41 -6.09 24.16
CA GLN A 90 -11.91 -7.44 23.89
C GLN A 90 -10.58 -7.30 23.12
N PHE A 91 -9.49 -7.58 23.82
CA PHE A 91 -8.14 -7.36 23.32
C PHE A 91 -7.36 -8.67 23.19
N GLY A 92 -6.63 -8.80 22.09
CA GLY A 92 -5.64 -9.85 21.85
C GLY A 92 -4.41 -9.29 21.16
N GLY A 93 -3.24 -9.89 21.44
CA GLY A 93 -2.01 -9.45 20.82
C GLY A 93 -0.82 -10.37 21.11
N GLN A 94 0.24 -10.14 20.36
CA GLN A 94 1.54 -10.79 20.55
C GLN A 94 2.65 -9.81 20.15
N VAL A 95 3.76 -9.87 20.89
CA VAL A 95 5.01 -9.14 20.60
C VAL A 95 6.15 -10.14 20.60
N THR A 96 6.95 -10.13 19.55
CA THR A 96 8.11 -10.98 19.35
C THR A 96 9.34 -10.12 19.12
N ASP A 97 10.43 -10.40 19.83
CA ASP A 97 11.76 -9.88 19.50
C ASP A 97 12.25 -10.60 18.24
N ALA A 98 12.21 -9.88 17.11
CA ALA A 98 12.58 -10.46 15.82
C ALA A 98 14.10 -10.76 15.70
N THR A 99 14.93 -10.16 16.56
CA THR A 99 16.36 -10.42 16.60
C THR A 99 16.69 -11.79 17.22
N THR A 100 15.93 -12.19 18.25
CA THR A 100 16.14 -13.44 18.96
C THR A 100 15.11 -14.54 18.61
N GLY A 101 13.97 -14.17 18.00
CA GLY A 101 12.84 -15.03 17.76
C GLY A 101 11.98 -15.31 19.01
N SER A 102 12.27 -14.64 20.13
CA SER A 102 11.59 -14.89 21.41
C SER A 102 10.29 -14.11 21.51
N ILE A 103 9.21 -14.78 21.92
CA ILE A 103 7.96 -14.11 22.28
C ILE A 103 8.18 -13.36 23.60
N VAL A 104 8.08 -12.03 23.54
CA VAL A 104 8.25 -11.14 24.69
C VAL A 104 6.96 -11.09 25.52
N TRP A 105 5.83 -10.97 24.84
CA TRP A 105 4.52 -10.85 25.48
C TRP A 105 3.42 -11.38 24.56
N GLU A 106 2.38 -11.96 25.15
CA GLU A 106 1.18 -12.38 24.42
C GLU A 106 -0.08 -12.37 25.29
N LYS A 107 -1.21 -12.08 24.68
CA LYS A 107 -2.55 -12.14 25.26
C LYS A 107 -3.54 -12.62 24.20
N HIS A 108 -4.16 -13.78 24.44
CA HIS A 108 -5.10 -14.39 23.48
C HIS A 108 -4.59 -14.46 22.03
N PRO A 109 -3.31 -14.85 21.75
CA PRO A 109 -2.70 -14.73 20.43
C PRO A 109 -3.40 -15.60 19.37
N THR A 110 -4.07 -16.68 19.79
CA THR A 110 -4.78 -17.63 18.91
C THR A 110 -6.28 -17.39 18.82
N LYS A 111 -6.83 -16.39 19.56
CA LYS A 111 -8.26 -16.09 19.52
C LYS A 111 -8.60 -15.39 18.20
N PRO A 112 -9.52 -15.96 17.37
CA PRO A 112 -10.00 -15.25 16.17
C PRO A 112 -10.73 -13.97 16.55
N MET A 113 -10.35 -12.86 15.94
CA MET A 113 -10.88 -11.52 16.18
C MET A 113 -11.10 -10.79 14.86
N THR A 114 -12.05 -9.84 14.82
CA THR A 114 -12.27 -9.00 13.65
C THR A 114 -11.05 -8.11 13.42
N PRO A 115 -10.37 -8.24 12.26
CA PRO A 115 -9.09 -7.59 12.01
C PRO A 115 -9.22 -6.18 11.41
N ALA A 116 -10.36 -5.86 10.80
CA ALA A 116 -10.50 -4.72 9.91
C ALA A 116 -9.36 -4.71 8.85
N SER A 117 -8.88 -3.56 8.44
CA SER A 117 -7.84 -3.44 7.38
C SER A 117 -6.46 -4.00 7.73
N THR A 118 -6.23 -4.57 8.93
CA THR A 118 -5.01 -5.38 9.16
C THR A 118 -5.03 -6.69 8.36
N THR A 119 -6.18 -7.11 7.83
CA THR A 119 -6.33 -8.20 6.83
C THR A 119 -5.38 -8.00 5.64
N LYS A 120 -5.15 -6.76 5.23
CA LYS A 120 -4.26 -6.42 4.10
C LYS A 120 -2.81 -6.90 4.27
N ILE A 121 -2.39 -7.16 5.51
CA ILE A 121 -1.08 -7.80 5.79
C ILE A 121 -1.03 -9.20 5.19
N LEU A 122 -2.12 -9.98 5.35
CA LEU A 122 -2.22 -11.33 4.80
C LEU A 122 -2.18 -11.28 3.27
N THR A 123 -2.98 -10.39 2.68
CA THR A 123 -3.06 -10.20 1.21
C THR A 123 -1.70 -9.78 0.63
N ALA A 124 -1.06 -8.77 1.23
CA ALA A 124 0.24 -8.27 0.76
C ALA A 124 1.35 -9.33 0.94
N ALA A 125 1.37 -10.06 2.05
CA ALA A 125 2.33 -11.14 2.26
C ALA A 125 2.14 -12.27 1.24
N ALA A 126 0.90 -12.71 0.99
CA ALA A 126 0.63 -13.74 -0.02
C ALA A 126 1.05 -13.29 -1.42
N ALA A 127 0.77 -12.03 -1.79
CA ALA A 127 1.19 -11.48 -3.08
C ALA A 127 2.71 -11.46 -3.25
N LEU A 128 3.46 -10.99 -2.25
CA LEU A 128 4.93 -10.98 -2.29
C LEU A 128 5.53 -12.39 -2.39
N LEU A 129 4.91 -13.37 -1.75
CA LEU A 129 5.37 -14.77 -1.76
C LEU A 129 5.20 -15.45 -3.13
N VAL A 130 4.19 -15.05 -3.92
CA VAL A 130 3.84 -15.78 -5.15
C VAL A 130 4.14 -14.97 -6.42
N LEU A 131 3.92 -13.64 -6.41
CA LEU A 131 4.14 -12.79 -7.58
C LEU A 131 5.56 -12.17 -7.58
N GLY A 132 6.05 -11.84 -6.38
CA GLY A 132 7.31 -11.11 -6.22
C GLY A 132 7.15 -9.58 -6.33
N PRO A 133 8.12 -8.80 -5.80
CA PRO A 133 8.00 -7.34 -5.68
C PRO A 133 7.97 -6.60 -7.03
N ASP A 134 8.59 -7.16 -8.06
CA ASP A 134 8.76 -6.52 -9.38
C ASP A 134 7.61 -6.81 -10.36
N ASP A 135 6.63 -7.61 -9.96
CA ASP A 135 5.50 -7.98 -10.82
C ASP A 135 4.72 -6.75 -11.30
N ARG A 136 4.23 -6.81 -12.54
CA ARG A 136 3.47 -5.73 -13.20
C ARG A 136 2.30 -6.29 -13.98
N ILE A 137 1.22 -5.54 -14.01
CA ILE A 137 0.02 -5.86 -14.79
C ILE A 137 0.11 -5.16 -16.15
N ASP A 138 -0.14 -5.91 -17.22
CA ASP A 138 -0.15 -5.43 -18.59
C ASP A 138 -1.57 -5.04 -19.02
N THR A 139 -1.80 -3.75 -19.29
CA THR A 139 -3.05 -3.27 -19.89
C THR A 139 -2.85 -3.08 -21.39
N ALA A 140 -3.48 -3.95 -22.18
CA ALA A 140 -3.34 -3.98 -23.63
C ALA A 140 -4.62 -3.52 -24.35
N VAL A 141 -4.44 -2.91 -25.52
CA VAL A 141 -5.54 -2.62 -26.45
C VAL A 141 -5.30 -3.38 -27.74
N VAL A 142 -6.30 -4.11 -28.21
CA VAL A 142 -6.28 -4.91 -29.43
C VAL A 142 -7.31 -4.40 -30.44
N GLU A 143 -7.17 -4.82 -31.71
CA GLU A 143 -8.21 -4.60 -32.71
C GLU A 143 -9.47 -5.42 -32.38
N GLY A 144 -10.64 -4.84 -32.55
CA GLY A 144 -11.91 -5.55 -32.36
C GLY A 144 -12.40 -6.20 -33.64
N ASP A 145 -13.39 -7.08 -33.56
CA ASP A 145 -13.94 -7.81 -34.73
C ASP A 145 -14.57 -6.91 -35.80
N ALA A 146 -15.10 -5.75 -35.38
CA ALA A 146 -15.72 -4.81 -36.32
C ALA A 146 -14.73 -3.70 -36.73
N PRO A 147 -14.72 -3.30 -38.02
CA PRO A 147 -13.84 -2.24 -38.49
C PRO A 147 -13.96 -0.94 -37.68
N GLY A 148 -12.81 -0.35 -37.31
CA GLY A 148 -12.76 0.87 -36.49
C GLY A 148 -13.14 0.66 -35.02
N THR A 149 -13.13 -0.59 -34.54
CA THR A 149 -13.33 -0.92 -33.15
C THR A 149 -12.00 -1.34 -32.50
N VAL A 150 -11.74 -0.82 -31.30
CA VAL A 150 -10.63 -1.31 -30.45
C VAL A 150 -11.18 -1.79 -29.13
N VAL A 151 -10.51 -2.79 -28.54
CA VAL A 151 -10.90 -3.39 -27.26
C VAL A 151 -9.75 -3.31 -26.28
N LEU A 152 -9.94 -2.63 -25.17
CA LEU A 152 -9.02 -2.64 -24.05
C LEU A 152 -9.28 -3.91 -23.23
N ARG A 153 -8.26 -4.72 -23.02
CA ARG A 153 -8.30 -5.89 -22.14
C ARG A 153 -8.02 -5.46 -20.72
N GLY A 154 -9.04 -5.53 -19.85
CA GLY A 154 -8.86 -5.34 -18.41
C GLY A 154 -8.12 -6.52 -17.82
N ALA A 155 -6.93 -6.29 -17.26
CA ALA A 155 -6.05 -7.33 -16.74
C ALA A 155 -5.82 -7.27 -15.21
N GLY A 156 -6.55 -6.38 -14.51
CA GLY A 156 -6.46 -6.23 -13.06
C GLY A 156 -5.86 -4.90 -12.61
N ASP A 157 -5.40 -4.02 -13.52
CA ASP A 157 -4.91 -2.69 -13.14
C ASP A 157 -6.07 -1.76 -12.75
N VAL A 158 -6.39 -1.75 -11.46
CA VAL A 158 -7.42 -0.87 -10.89
C VAL A 158 -6.89 0.53 -10.57
N MET A 159 -5.58 0.76 -10.70
CA MET A 159 -4.94 2.04 -10.45
C MET A 159 -4.40 2.68 -11.74
N LEU A 160 -4.96 2.30 -12.89
CA LEU A 160 -4.62 2.92 -14.18
C LEU A 160 -4.76 4.44 -14.08
N THR A 161 -3.78 5.17 -14.62
CA THR A 161 -3.78 6.63 -14.58
C THR A 161 -4.23 7.25 -15.91
N THR A 162 -4.58 8.54 -15.87
CA THR A 162 -4.92 9.30 -17.08
C THR A 162 -3.74 9.41 -18.03
N GLU A 163 -2.51 9.47 -17.53
CA GLU A 163 -1.26 9.53 -18.31
C GLU A 163 -1.04 8.22 -19.07
N LYS A 164 -1.24 7.06 -18.41
CA LYS A 164 -1.17 5.74 -19.06
C LYS A 164 -2.27 5.60 -20.12
N LEU A 165 -3.46 6.15 -19.88
CA LEU A 165 -4.54 6.17 -20.87
C LEU A 165 -4.23 7.09 -22.06
N ASP A 166 -3.58 8.24 -21.84
CA ASP A 166 -3.07 9.11 -22.89
C ASP A 166 -1.99 8.42 -23.73
N ASP A 167 -1.12 7.64 -23.11
CA ASP A 167 -0.10 6.87 -23.81
C ASP A 167 -0.70 5.76 -24.67
N LEU A 168 -1.67 4.99 -24.14
CA LEU A 168 -2.43 4.01 -24.94
C LEU A 168 -3.05 4.68 -26.16
N ALA A 169 -3.68 5.83 -26.01
CA ALA A 169 -4.31 6.55 -27.13
C ALA A 169 -3.28 7.02 -28.17
N LYS A 170 -2.07 7.44 -27.77
CA LYS A 170 -0.98 7.82 -28.68
C LYS A 170 -0.47 6.61 -29.46
N GLN A 171 -0.25 5.48 -28.79
CA GLN A 171 0.20 4.23 -29.42
C GLN A 171 -0.83 3.73 -30.44
N ILE A 172 -2.14 3.75 -30.10
CA ILE A 172 -3.22 3.36 -31.02
C ILE A 172 -3.21 4.25 -32.26
N LYS A 173 -3.15 5.56 -32.12
CA LYS A 173 -3.12 6.48 -33.26
C LYS A 173 -1.90 6.30 -34.15
N HIS A 174 -0.80 5.81 -33.61
CA HIS A 174 0.42 5.51 -34.37
C HIS A 174 0.33 4.18 -35.11
N SER A 175 -0.16 3.15 -34.45
CA SER A 175 -0.23 1.76 -34.99
C SER A 175 -1.45 1.55 -35.89
N HIS A 176 -2.54 2.30 -35.67
CA HIS A 176 -3.80 2.20 -36.41
C HIS A 176 -4.21 3.57 -36.98
N PRO A 177 -3.74 3.95 -38.18
CA PRO A 177 -4.00 5.28 -38.77
C PRO A 177 -5.45 5.49 -39.24
N ALA A 178 -6.27 4.45 -39.33
CA ALA A 178 -7.69 4.57 -39.65
C ALA A 178 -8.47 5.12 -38.44
N PRO A 179 -9.60 5.86 -38.66
CA PRO A 179 -10.40 6.37 -37.57
C PRO A 179 -10.96 5.25 -36.68
N ILE A 180 -10.84 5.43 -35.37
CA ILE A 180 -11.51 4.59 -34.39
C ILE A 180 -12.91 5.15 -34.14
N ASN A 181 -13.93 4.32 -34.29
CA ASN A 181 -15.33 4.69 -34.09
C ASN A 181 -15.91 4.16 -32.79
N THR A 182 -15.35 3.04 -32.28
CA THR A 182 -15.87 2.35 -31.10
C THR A 182 -14.70 1.90 -30.20
N VAL A 183 -14.83 2.16 -28.91
CA VAL A 183 -13.96 1.66 -27.87
C VAL A 183 -14.73 0.74 -26.95
N LEU A 184 -14.27 -0.49 -26.83
CA LEU A 184 -14.82 -1.47 -25.89
C LEU A 184 -13.80 -1.79 -24.79
N VAL A 185 -14.31 -2.22 -23.63
CA VAL A 185 -13.49 -2.77 -22.54
C VAL A 185 -13.96 -4.18 -22.26
N ASP A 186 -13.01 -5.11 -22.28
CA ASP A 186 -13.23 -6.50 -21.92
C ASP A 186 -12.96 -6.69 -20.42
N THR A 187 -13.99 -7.13 -19.69
CA THR A 187 -13.95 -7.39 -18.27
C THR A 187 -13.91 -8.87 -17.91
N SER A 188 -13.78 -9.76 -18.90
CA SER A 188 -13.84 -11.22 -18.72
C SER A 188 -12.66 -11.81 -17.92
N HIS A 189 -11.64 -11.01 -17.64
CA HIS A 189 -10.47 -11.44 -16.85
C HIS A 189 -10.86 -11.84 -15.42
N TRP A 190 -11.85 -11.19 -14.83
CA TRP A 190 -12.42 -11.56 -13.53
C TRP A 190 -13.81 -12.17 -13.69
N SER A 191 -14.10 -13.15 -12.83
CA SER A 191 -15.39 -13.84 -12.79
C SER A 191 -16.12 -13.57 -11.47
N GLY A 192 -17.41 -13.91 -11.42
CA GLY A 192 -18.23 -13.81 -10.22
C GLY A 192 -18.82 -12.41 -9.99
N GLU A 193 -19.21 -12.15 -8.74
CA GLU A 193 -19.84 -10.89 -8.37
C GLU A 193 -18.82 -9.75 -8.33
N SER A 194 -19.17 -8.61 -8.91
CA SER A 194 -18.35 -7.40 -8.82
C SER A 194 -18.49 -6.70 -7.48
N PHE A 195 -19.55 -6.95 -6.73
CA PHE A 195 -19.81 -6.33 -5.43
C PHE A 195 -20.34 -7.39 -4.45
N LEU A 196 -19.62 -7.61 -3.35
CA LEU A 196 -20.00 -8.60 -2.36
C LEU A 196 -21.27 -8.18 -1.62
N SER A 197 -22.15 -9.15 -1.37
CA SER A 197 -23.35 -8.93 -0.57
C SER A 197 -23.09 -8.55 0.90
N ASP A 198 -21.88 -8.76 1.38
CA ASP A 198 -21.42 -8.37 2.72
C ASP A 198 -20.97 -6.91 2.82
N TRP A 199 -20.75 -6.23 1.71
CA TRP A 199 -20.39 -4.82 1.67
C TRP A 199 -21.65 -3.94 1.61
N ASP A 200 -21.60 -2.78 2.28
CA ASP A 200 -22.68 -1.80 2.17
C ASP A 200 -22.51 -1.00 0.86
N ARG A 201 -23.55 -0.92 0.05
CA ARG A 201 -23.53 -0.09 -1.17
C ARG A 201 -23.32 1.40 -0.87
N ALA A 202 -23.67 1.86 0.32
CA ALA A 202 -23.37 3.22 0.75
C ALA A 202 -21.84 3.51 0.79
N ASP A 203 -21.02 2.47 0.93
CA ASP A 203 -19.56 2.58 0.92
C ASP A 203 -18.99 3.01 -0.44
N ILE A 204 -19.75 2.85 -1.53
CA ILE A 204 -19.37 3.37 -2.86
C ILE A 204 -19.39 4.91 -2.82
N ALA A 205 -20.46 5.49 -2.34
CA ALA A 205 -20.58 6.94 -2.16
C ALA A 205 -19.66 7.45 -1.04
N GLY A 206 -19.37 6.61 -0.04
CA GLY A 206 -18.41 6.88 1.04
C GLY A 206 -16.94 6.83 0.58
N GLY A 207 -16.66 6.33 -0.62
CA GLY A 207 -15.30 6.25 -1.16
C GLY A 207 -14.50 5.02 -0.71
N PHE A 208 -15.11 4.08 0.02
CA PHE A 208 -14.39 2.95 0.62
C PHE A 208 -14.23 1.75 -0.32
N ILE A 209 -15.15 1.56 -1.28
CA ILE A 209 -15.10 0.46 -2.24
C ILE A 209 -15.81 0.85 -3.54
N ALA A 210 -15.55 0.13 -4.63
CA ALA A 210 -16.26 0.20 -5.90
C ALA A 210 -16.70 -1.20 -6.34
N PRO A 211 -17.62 -1.35 -7.30
CA PRO A 211 -17.77 -2.59 -8.02
C PRO A 211 -16.43 -3.03 -8.61
N MET A 212 -16.00 -4.26 -8.28
CA MET A 212 -14.71 -4.79 -8.68
C MET A 212 -14.73 -5.20 -10.14
N GLU A 213 -14.05 -4.43 -10.98
CA GLU A 213 -13.86 -4.66 -12.41
C GLU A 213 -12.36 -4.65 -12.73
N PRO A 214 -11.88 -5.44 -13.72
CA PRO A 214 -10.44 -5.69 -13.91
C PRO A 214 -9.67 -4.54 -14.54
N VAL A 215 -10.27 -3.38 -14.65
CA VAL A 215 -9.61 -2.11 -15.01
C VAL A 215 -10.41 -0.94 -14.46
N MET A 216 -9.71 0.00 -13.82
CA MET A 216 -10.30 1.22 -13.25
C MET A 216 -9.31 2.36 -13.33
N LEU A 217 -9.80 3.58 -13.42
CA LEU A 217 -8.98 4.77 -13.21
C LEU A 217 -8.96 5.11 -11.71
N TYR A 218 -7.76 5.19 -11.12
CA TYR A 218 -7.54 5.61 -9.72
C TYR A 218 -8.44 4.89 -8.70
N GLY A 219 -8.65 3.58 -8.84
CA GLY A 219 -9.55 2.81 -7.99
C GLY A 219 -11.01 3.24 -8.09
N ALA A 220 -11.45 3.69 -9.28
CA ALA A 220 -12.79 4.21 -9.58
C ALA A 220 -13.14 5.54 -8.88
N ARG A 221 -12.19 6.32 -8.36
CA ARG A 221 -12.44 7.62 -7.73
C ARG A 221 -13.01 8.63 -8.71
N ILE A 222 -13.95 9.46 -8.25
CA ILE A 222 -14.61 10.50 -9.03
C ILE A 222 -14.06 11.86 -8.60
N GLY A 223 -13.42 12.57 -9.54
CA GLY A 223 -12.92 13.94 -9.34
C GLY A 223 -11.55 14.05 -8.70
N GLU A 224 -11.10 13.03 -7.97
CA GLU A 224 -9.81 13.00 -7.30
C GLU A 224 -9.04 11.72 -7.65
N THR A 225 -7.74 11.71 -7.40
CA THR A 225 -6.88 10.54 -7.64
C THR A 225 -6.58 9.74 -6.37
N THR A 226 -6.77 10.34 -5.20
CA THR A 226 -6.47 9.76 -3.88
C THR A 226 -7.57 10.08 -2.87
N GLY A 227 -7.53 9.46 -1.69
CA GLY A 227 -8.44 9.72 -0.58
C GLY A 227 -9.78 8.98 -0.66
N ASP A 228 -10.59 9.18 0.37
CA ASP A 228 -11.94 8.62 0.48
C ASP A 228 -12.95 9.59 -0.17
N VAL A 229 -13.08 9.49 -1.48
CA VAL A 229 -14.03 10.25 -2.30
C VAL A 229 -14.98 9.29 -3.00
N PRO A 230 -16.19 9.73 -3.40
CA PRO A 230 -17.15 8.87 -4.09
C PRO A 230 -16.52 8.09 -5.25
N ARG A 231 -16.90 6.83 -5.39
CA ARG A 231 -16.40 5.94 -6.44
C ARG A 231 -17.49 5.68 -7.48
N SER A 232 -17.06 5.33 -8.69
CA SER A 232 -17.95 5.00 -9.79
C SER A 232 -18.68 3.67 -9.56
N GLU A 233 -19.93 3.61 -9.99
CA GLU A 233 -20.72 2.37 -10.08
C GLU A 233 -20.39 1.54 -11.34
N THR A 234 -19.65 2.12 -12.32
CA THR A 234 -19.33 1.50 -13.62
C THR A 234 -17.89 1.77 -14.03
N PRO A 235 -16.89 1.31 -13.24
CA PRO A 235 -15.49 1.71 -13.43
C PRO A 235 -14.91 1.41 -14.81
N ALA A 236 -15.12 0.19 -15.34
CA ALA A 236 -14.59 -0.20 -16.63
C ALA A 236 -15.25 0.58 -17.79
N LEU A 237 -16.55 0.86 -17.66
CA LEU A 237 -17.24 1.70 -18.65
C LEU A 237 -16.70 3.13 -18.65
N ASP A 238 -16.30 3.66 -17.52
CA ASP A 238 -15.64 4.98 -17.44
C ASP A 238 -14.28 4.98 -18.11
N VAL A 239 -13.51 3.90 -17.99
CA VAL A 239 -12.26 3.72 -18.76
C VAL A 239 -12.55 3.73 -20.27
N ALA A 240 -13.60 2.99 -20.72
CA ALA A 240 -14.01 2.97 -22.12
C ALA A 240 -14.37 4.37 -22.63
N ARG A 241 -15.14 5.14 -21.87
CA ARG A 241 -15.54 6.53 -22.21
C ARG A 241 -14.33 7.46 -22.30
N GLN A 242 -13.43 7.35 -21.34
CA GLN A 242 -12.22 8.18 -21.29
C GLN A 242 -11.26 7.88 -22.45
N LEU A 243 -11.08 6.61 -22.82
CA LEU A 243 -10.26 6.23 -23.97
C LEU A 243 -10.93 6.63 -25.28
N ALA A 244 -12.26 6.47 -25.42
CA ALA A 244 -13.03 6.91 -26.58
C ALA A 244 -12.89 8.41 -26.82
N THR A 245 -12.97 9.22 -25.78
CA THR A 245 -12.77 10.67 -25.85
C THR A 245 -11.38 11.01 -26.42
N ARG A 246 -10.33 10.32 -25.99
CA ARG A 246 -8.95 10.54 -26.45
C ARG A 246 -8.74 10.12 -27.91
N LEU A 247 -9.45 9.12 -28.36
CA LEU A 247 -9.39 8.62 -29.74
C LEU A 247 -10.34 9.36 -30.69
N GLY A 248 -11.28 10.15 -30.17
CA GLY A 248 -12.34 10.78 -30.96
C GLY A 248 -13.41 9.79 -31.42
N ALA A 249 -13.56 8.66 -30.72
CA ALA A 249 -14.55 7.64 -31.01
C ALA A 249 -15.95 8.06 -30.54
N GLU A 250 -16.97 7.76 -31.36
CA GLU A 250 -18.35 8.13 -31.07
C GLU A 250 -19.02 7.18 -30.06
N LYS A 251 -18.53 5.94 -29.97
CA LYS A 251 -19.12 4.88 -29.16
C LYS A 251 -18.14 4.32 -28.16
N SER A 252 -18.64 4.02 -26.97
CA SER A 252 -17.92 3.31 -25.93
C SER A 252 -18.81 2.32 -25.21
N GLY A 253 -18.25 1.22 -24.72
CA GLY A 253 -19.03 0.18 -24.03
C GLY A 253 -18.18 -0.93 -23.47
N LEU A 254 -18.85 -1.94 -22.95
CA LEU A 254 -18.23 -3.22 -22.58
C LEU A 254 -18.39 -4.21 -23.76
N GLY A 255 -17.38 -5.06 -23.96
CA GLY A 255 -17.39 -6.08 -25.00
C GLY A 255 -16.20 -7.01 -24.84
N GLN A 256 -16.24 -8.14 -25.50
CA GLN A 256 -15.15 -9.12 -25.44
C GLN A 256 -14.06 -8.80 -26.46
N ALA A 257 -12.82 -9.02 -26.07
CA ALA A 257 -11.70 -8.99 -27.01
C ALA A 257 -11.72 -10.24 -27.90
N PRO A 258 -11.27 -10.14 -29.16
CA PRO A 258 -11.04 -11.32 -29.99
C PRO A 258 -10.10 -12.32 -29.31
N THR A 259 -10.34 -13.60 -29.56
CA THR A 259 -9.52 -14.70 -29.00
C THR A 259 -8.21 -14.91 -29.76
N THR A 260 -7.95 -14.14 -30.81
CA THR A 260 -6.71 -14.19 -31.59
C THR A 260 -5.55 -13.63 -30.79
N GLU A 261 -4.40 -14.31 -30.86
CA GLU A 261 -3.14 -13.86 -30.28
C GLU A 261 -2.39 -12.85 -31.20
N GLU A 262 -3.08 -11.82 -31.63
CA GLU A 262 -2.44 -10.74 -32.36
C GLU A 262 -1.69 -9.81 -31.42
N ALA A 263 -0.59 -9.24 -31.91
CA ALA A 263 0.17 -8.25 -31.16
C ALA A 263 -0.74 -7.06 -30.81
N PRO A 264 -0.68 -6.54 -29.57
CA PRO A 264 -1.52 -5.42 -29.18
C PRO A 264 -1.18 -4.16 -29.98
N LEU A 265 -2.21 -3.36 -30.28
CA LEU A 265 -2.05 -2.01 -30.86
C LEU A 265 -1.36 -1.04 -29.91
N ALA A 266 -1.58 -1.24 -28.62
CA ALA A 266 -1.03 -0.45 -27.53
C ALA A 266 -0.90 -1.28 -26.25
N LEU A 267 0.12 -0.96 -25.45
CA LEU A 267 0.41 -1.63 -24.19
C LEU A 267 0.98 -0.64 -23.18
N VAL A 268 0.48 -0.70 -21.96
CA VAL A 268 1.08 0.00 -20.80
C VAL A 268 1.18 -0.97 -19.62
N HIS A 269 2.13 -0.72 -18.73
CA HIS A 269 2.37 -1.52 -17.55
C HIS A 269 1.88 -0.78 -16.29
N SER A 270 1.39 -1.51 -15.31
CA SER A 270 1.16 -0.95 -13.96
C SER A 270 2.49 -0.55 -13.31
N ASP A 271 2.42 0.06 -12.15
CA ASP A 271 3.56 0.15 -11.26
C ASP A 271 3.93 -1.25 -10.75
N THR A 272 5.14 -1.43 -10.18
CA THR A 272 5.54 -2.72 -9.59
C THR A 272 4.61 -3.13 -8.46
N LEU A 273 4.55 -4.43 -8.15
CA LEU A 273 3.75 -4.91 -7.02
C LEU A 273 4.13 -4.20 -5.72
N GLU A 274 5.44 -3.99 -5.48
CA GLU A 274 5.89 -3.27 -4.28
C GLU A 274 5.34 -1.84 -4.22
N GLU A 275 5.36 -1.10 -5.33
CA GLU A 275 4.79 0.25 -5.41
C GLU A 275 3.27 0.23 -5.21
N ARG A 276 2.56 -0.71 -5.85
CA ARG A 276 1.11 -0.92 -5.67
C ARG A 276 0.75 -1.28 -4.22
N LEU A 277 1.54 -2.14 -3.59
CA LEU A 277 1.37 -2.49 -2.17
C LEU A 277 1.68 -1.32 -1.25
N ARG A 278 2.66 -0.48 -1.58
CA ARG A 278 2.97 0.72 -0.78
C ARG A 278 1.78 1.66 -0.76
N GLU A 279 1.18 1.95 -1.90
CA GLU A 279 -0.03 2.78 -1.97
C GLU A 279 -1.20 2.14 -1.22
N LEU A 280 -1.46 0.86 -1.46
CA LEU A 280 -2.48 0.07 -0.77
C LEU A 280 -2.33 0.15 0.76
N MET A 281 -1.12 -0.02 1.29
CA MET A 281 -0.86 -0.06 2.73
C MET A 281 -0.89 1.35 3.35
N GLN A 282 -0.34 2.36 2.67
CA GLN A 282 -0.32 3.75 3.12
C GLN A 282 -1.73 4.36 3.18
N GLN A 283 -2.52 4.18 2.12
CA GLN A 283 -3.89 4.69 2.00
C GLN A 283 -4.94 3.74 2.58
N SER A 284 -4.55 2.51 2.88
CA SER A 284 -5.49 1.45 3.29
C SER A 284 -6.56 1.15 2.23
N ASP A 285 -6.24 1.27 0.94
CA ASP A 285 -7.20 1.16 -0.16
C ASP A 285 -7.79 -0.25 -0.27
N ASN A 286 -9.13 -0.34 -0.21
CA ASN A 286 -9.83 -1.61 -0.25
C ASN A 286 -9.94 -2.16 -1.68
N VAL A 287 -10.13 -1.28 -2.68
CA VAL A 287 -10.21 -1.70 -4.09
C VAL A 287 -8.89 -2.32 -4.53
N ALA A 288 -7.76 -1.70 -4.19
CA ALA A 288 -6.45 -2.25 -4.49
C ALA A 288 -6.22 -3.60 -3.78
N ALA A 289 -6.67 -3.75 -2.53
CA ALA A 289 -6.52 -5.01 -1.79
C ALA A 289 -7.33 -6.16 -2.41
N GLU A 290 -8.57 -5.89 -2.82
CA GLU A 290 -9.40 -6.88 -3.51
C GLU A 290 -8.84 -7.26 -4.88
N ALA A 291 -8.27 -6.30 -5.61
CA ALA A 291 -7.61 -6.54 -6.90
C ALA A 291 -6.38 -7.45 -6.74
N VAL A 292 -5.51 -7.16 -5.76
CA VAL A 292 -4.33 -7.99 -5.45
C VAL A 292 -4.75 -9.41 -5.07
N GLY A 293 -5.81 -9.59 -4.28
CA GLY A 293 -6.34 -10.93 -3.97
C GLY A 293 -6.77 -11.71 -5.21
N ARG A 294 -7.43 -11.06 -6.18
CA ARG A 294 -7.84 -11.68 -7.45
C ARG A 294 -6.63 -12.00 -8.34
N GLU A 295 -5.61 -11.15 -8.34
CA GLU A 295 -4.34 -11.37 -9.04
C GLU A 295 -3.63 -12.62 -8.53
N ILE A 296 -3.54 -12.80 -7.20
CA ILE A 296 -3.02 -14.03 -6.57
C ILE A 296 -3.80 -15.25 -7.07
N ALA A 297 -5.14 -15.19 -7.06
CA ALA A 297 -5.98 -16.31 -7.50
C ALA A 297 -5.74 -16.68 -8.95
N LEU A 298 -5.64 -15.71 -9.85
CA LEU A 298 -5.38 -15.93 -11.26
C LEU A 298 -3.99 -16.52 -11.50
N HIS A 299 -2.98 -16.06 -10.76
CA HIS A 299 -1.62 -16.64 -10.81
C HIS A 299 -1.63 -18.13 -10.40
N GLU A 300 -2.44 -18.49 -9.41
CA GLU A 300 -2.63 -19.88 -8.97
C GLU A 300 -3.54 -20.71 -9.93
N GLY A 301 -3.93 -20.15 -11.09
CA GLY A 301 -4.78 -20.82 -12.07
C GLY A 301 -6.25 -20.92 -11.69
N MET A 302 -6.70 -20.13 -10.73
CA MET A 302 -8.11 -20.03 -10.34
C MET A 302 -8.86 -19.01 -11.22
N THR A 303 -10.18 -18.84 -11.01
CA THR A 303 -11.04 -18.05 -11.92
C THR A 303 -11.10 -16.54 -11.58
N GLY A 304 -10.39 -16.07 -10.55
CA GLY A 304 -10.38 -14.67 -10.14
C GLY A 304 -11.68 -14.18 -9.50
N THR A 305 -12.51 -15.08 -8.96
CA THR A 305 -13.64 -14.69 -8.11
C THR A 305 -13.14 -14.20 -6.76
N ASN A 306 -13.99 -13.47 -6.02
CA ASN A 306 -13.65 -13.11 -4.64
C ASN A 306 -13.38 -14.35 -3.77
N LYS A 307 -14.17 -15.41 -3.93
CA LYS A 307 -13.98 -16.68 -3.21
C LYS A 307 -12.62 -17.31 -3.51
N ASP A 308 -12.21 -17.29 -4.77
CA ASP A 308 -10.89 -17.80 -5.17
C ASP A 308 -9.77 -16.92 -4.62
N ALA A 309 -9.95 -15.59 -4.64
CA ALA A 309 -8.99 -14.64 -4.08
C ALA A 309 -8.69 -14.92 -2.60
N VAL A 310 -9.72 -15.10 -1.80
CA VAL A 310 -9.60 -15.45 -0.37
C VAL A 310 -8.96 -16.83 -0.20
N ALA A 311 -9.38 -17.82 -0.98
CA ALA A 311 -8.84 -19.17 -0.90
C ALA A 311 -7.35 -19.21 -1.28
N ALA A 312 -6.95 -18.52 -2.35
CA ALA A 312 -5.56 -18.43 -2.78
C ALA A 312 -4.69 -17.74 -1.73
N THR A 313 -5.14 -16.61 -1.16
CA THR A 313 -4.42 -15.92 -0.08
C THR A 313 -4.14 -16.87 1.09
N LEU A 314 -5.13 -17.63 1.56
CA LEU A 314 -4.95 -18.56 2.68
C LEU A 314 -4.09 -19.76 2.28
N GLN A 315 -4.23 -20.30 1.07
CA GLN A 315 -3.43 -21.40 0.56
C GLN A 315 -1.95 -21.02 0.49
N ILE A 316 -1.62 -19.85 -0.06
CA ILE A 316 -0.23 -19.37 -0.15
C ILE A 316 0.38 -19.20 1.24
N LEU A 317 -0.32 -18.56 2.17
CA LEU A 317 0.18 -18.42 3.54
C LEU A 317 0.41 -19.77 4.20
N SER A 318 -0.54 -20.70 4.10
CA SER A 318 -0.42 -22.03 4.69
C SER A 318 0.73 -22.83 4.10
N SER A 319 0.90 -22.83 2.75
CA SER A 319 2.00 -23.55 2.09
C SER A 319 3.37 -22.95 2.38
N ASN A 320 3.42 -21.68 2.81
CA ASN A 320 4.65 -21.02 3.27
C ASN A 320 4.86 -21.10 4.80
N GLY A 321 4.11 -21.97 5.49
CA GLY A 321 4.35 -22.32 6.90
C GLY A 321 3.66 -21.41 7.92
N PHE A 322 2.78 -20.49 7.48
CA PHE A 322 1.95 -19.71 8.42
C PHE A 322 0.75 -20.53 8.90
N SER A 323 0.44 -20.46 10.18
CA SER A 323 -0.75 -21.12 10.73
C SER A 323 -2.00 -20.32 10.38
N THR A 324 -2.83 -20.85 9.49
CA THR A 324 -4.14 -20.28 9.15
C THR A 324 -5.28 -20.83 10.02
N SER A 325 -4.94 -21.57 11.09
CA SER A 325 -5.93 -22.09 12.04
C SER A 325 -6.71 -20.95 12.69
N GLY A 326 -8.04 -21.05 12.70
CA GLY A 326 -8.93 -20.03 13.24
C GLY A 326 -9.13 -18.81 12.34
N VAL A 327 -8.49 -18.75 11.17
CA VAL A 327 -8.73 -17.69 10.19
C VAL A 327 -10.01 -17.94 9.41
N THR A 328 -10.81 -16.91 9.27
CA THR A 328 -11.93 -16.83 8.32
C THR A 328 -11.76 -15.55 7.52
N LEU A 329 -11.65 -15.65 6.21
CA LEU A 329 -11.68 -14.50 5.31
C LEU A 329 -12.92 -14.54 4.44
N VAL A 330 -13.55 -13.40 4.27
CA VAL A 330 -14.67 -13.14 3.35
C VAL A 330 -14.21 -12.23 2.22
N ASP A 331 -13.25 -11.36 2.52
CA ASP A 331 -12.61 -10.46 1.56
C ASP A 331 -11.11 -10.30 1.88
N ASN A 332 -10.37 -9.68 0.97
CA ASN A 332 -8.94 -9.44 1.09
C ASN A 332 -8.59 -8.05 1.65
N SER A 333 -9.58 -7.19 1.82
CA SER A 333 -9.43 -5.81 2.31
C SER A 333 -9.66 -5.65 3.81
N GLY A 334 -10.49 -6.52 4.39
CA GLY A 334 -10.91 -6.42 5.79
C GLY A 334 -12.16 -5.56 6.00
N MET A 335 -12.95 -5.31 4.95
CA MET A 335 -14.21 -4.58 5.06
C MET A 335 -15.29 -5.42 5.73
N SER A 336 -15.37 -6.70 5.40
CA SER A 336 -16.36 -7.59 6.03
C SER A 336 -16.07 -7.79 7.52
N THR A 337 -17.09 -7.55 8.35
CA THR A 337 -17.03 -7.84 9.80
C THR A 337 -16.99 -9.33 10.12
N LYS A 338 -17.18 -10.20 9.13
CA LYS A 338 -17.07 -11.65 9.26
C LYS A 338 -15.64 -12.18 9.09
N ASN A 339 -14.71 -11.33 8.66
CA ASN A 339 -13.30 -11.69 8.71
C ASN A 339 -12.86 -11.89 10.15
N LEU A 340 -12.18 -12.99 10.40
CA LEU A 340 -11.62 -13.34 11.71
C LEU A 340 -10.17 -13.76 11.54
N ILE A 341 -9.26 -13.15 12.28
CA ILE A 341 -7.83 -13.45 12.26
C ILE A 341 -7.31 -13.50 13.69
N PRO A 342 -6.53 -14.53 14.06
CA PRO A 342 -5.79 -14.53 15.32
C PRO A 342 -4.69 -13.44 15.29
N PRO A 343 -4.52 -12.61 16.35
CA PRO A 343 -3.50 -11.55 16.36
C PRO A 343 -2.07 -12.12 16.28
N GLY A 344 -1.84 -13.35 16.74
CA GLY A 344 -0.55 -14.03 16.58
C GLY A 344 -0.16 -14.22 15.12
N LEU A 345 -1.09 -14.52 14.21
CA LEU A 345 -0.77 -14.64 12.78
C LEU A 345 -0.30 -13.31 12.20
N LEU A 346 -0.90 -12.19 12.58
CA LEU A 346 -0.43 -10.86 12.16
C LEU A 346 1.02 -10.62 12.62
N ASN A 347 1.31 -10.94 13.88
CA ASN A 347 2.67 -10.85 14.42
C ASN A 347 3.64 -11.79 13.70
N ASP A 348 3.24 -13.04 13.41
CA ASP A 348 4.10 -14.03 12.75
C ASP A 348 4.49 -13.58 11.34
N ILE A 349 3.54 -13.00 10.59
CA ILE A 349 3.83 -12.43 9.26
C ILE A 349 4.81 -11.25 9.41
N MET A 350 4.60 -10.35 10.36
CA MET A 350 5.50 -9.22 10.57
C MET A 350 6.88 -9.65 11.07
N HIS A 351 6.96 -10.66 11.94
CA HIS A 351 8.21 -11.27 12.35
C HIS A 351 8.97 -11.86 11.14
N ARG A 352 8.26 -12.60 10.30
CA ARG A 352 8.84 -13.18 9.08
C ARG A 352 9.31 -12.11 8.11
N ALA A 353 8.60 -10.99 7.99
CA ALA A 353 9.02 -9.87 7.15
C ALA A 353 10.35 -9.24 7.61
N VAL A 354 10.68 -9.28 8.90
CA VAL A 354 11.99 -8.85 9.40
C VAL A 354 13.10 -9.85 9.04
N THR A 355 12.82 -11.13 9.10
CA THR A 355 13.83 -12.21 9.04
C THR A 355 14.00 -12.84 7.66
N ASP A 356 12.98 -12.75 6.79
CA ASP A 356 12.96 -13.36 5.46
C ASP A 356 13.08 -12.29 4.36
N PRO A 357 14.13 -12.33 3.51
CA PRO A 357 14.31 -11.36 2.43
C PRO A 357 13.13 -11.29 1.45
N GLN A 358 12.39 -12.38 1.24
CA GLN A 358 11.25 -12.43 0.31
C GLN A 358 10.08 -11.58 0.82
N LEU A 359 9.86 -11.51 2.13
CA LEU A 359 8.81 -10.70 2.74
C LEU A 359 9.28 -9.32 3.21
N ARG A 360 10.58 -9.04 3.16
CA ARG A 360 11.15 -7.75 3.60
C ARG A 360 10.51 -6.53 2.91
N PRO A 361 10.18 -6.56 1.60
CA PRO A 361 9.49 -5.45 0.96
C PRO A 361 8.19 -5.03 1.66
N LEU A 362 7.49 -5.95 2.35
CA LEU A 362 6.31 -5.63 3.15
C LEU A 362 6.57 -4.52 4.18
N LEU A 363 7.76 -4.51 4.82
CA LEU A 363 8.11 -3.48 5.82
C LEU A 363 8.20 -2.08 5.23
N GLU A 364 8.61 -1.97 3.96
CA GLU A 364 8.76 -0.69 3.27
C GLU A 364 7.42 -0.09 2.85
N THR A 365 6.39 -0.93 2.77
CA THR A 365 5.03 -0.49 2.41
C THR A 365 4.25 0.10 3.59
N LEU A 366 4.68 -0.18 4.84
CA LEU A 366 3.93 0.20 6.04
C LEU A 366 3.95 1.71 6.32
N PRO A 367 2.82 2.28 6.77
CA PRO A 367 2.79 3.60 7.40
C PRO A 367 3.80 3.74 8.54
N VAL A 368 4.34 4.95 8.70
CA VAL A 368 5.28 5.30 9.76
C VAL A 368 4.61 6.28 10.73
N ALA A 369 4.69 5.99 12.01
CA ALA A 369 4.14 6.81 13.09
C ALA A 369 4.64 8.26 13.03
N GLY A 370 3.71 9.21 13.01
CA GLY A 370 3.99 10.65 12.93
C GLY A 370 4.62 11.12 11.61
N ALA A 371 4.61 10.28 10.53
CA ALA A 371 5.33 10.63 9.31
C ALA A 371 4.58 10.29 8.01
N SER A 372 3.84 9.16 7.93
CA SER A 372 3.18 8.81 6.68
C SER A 372 1.92 7.97 6.85
N GLY A 373 1.05 8.03 5.82
CA GLY A 373 -0.14 7.22 5.66
C GLY A 373 -1.09 7.32 6.85
N THR A 374 -1.76 6.23 7.18
CA THR A 374 -2.75 6.19 8.27
C THR A 374 -2.18 6.41 9.68
N LEU A 375 -0.86 6.50 9.82
CA LEU A 375 -0.17 6.82 11.07
C LEU A 375 0.41 8.23 11.13
N GLU A 376 0.28 9.04 10.08
CA GLU A 376 0.87 10.39 9.98
C GLU A 376 0.46 11.30 11.14
N GLU A 377 -0.81 11.30 11.53
CA GLU A 377 -1.35 12.13 12.60
C GLU A 377 -1.34 11.48 14.00
N ARG A 378 -0.79 10.27 14.10
CA ARG A 378 -0.70 9.52 15.35
C ARG A 378 0.67 9.64 16.00
N TYR A 379 0.81 9.24 17.25
CA TYR A 379 2.06 9.22 18.05
C TYR A 379 2.66 10.62 18.32
N ARG A 380 1.89 11.68 18.20
CA ARG A 380 2.37 13.01 18.57
C ARG A 380 2.83 13.00 20.04
N ASP A 381 4.06 13.45 20.26
CA ASP A 381 4.70 13.50 21.59
C ASP A 381 4.88 12.12 22.27
N GLN A 382 4.91 11.02 21.50
CA GLN A 382 5.17 9.68 22.02
C GLN A 382 6.51 9.12 21.47
N ALA A 383 7.15 8.23 22.23
CA ALA A 383 8.43 7.62 21.88
C ALA A 383 8.37 6.82 20.56
N GLY A 384 7.20 6.30 20.21
CA GLY A 384 6.98 5.56 18.97
C GLY A 384 7.06 6.38 17.68
N ALA A 385 7.01 7.74 17.74
CA ALA A 385 7.06 8.61 16.57
C ALA A 385 8.35 8.38 15.76
N GLY A 386 8.21 8.10 14.46
CA GLY A 386 9.30 7.78 13.55
C GLY A 386 9.86 6.35 13.66
N TRP A 387 9.51 5.60 14.71
CA TRP A 387 10.06 4.25 14.97
C TRP A 387 9.05 3.13 14.77
N VAL A 388 7.77 3.38 15.06
CA VAL A 388 6.70 2.43 14.82
C VAL A 388 6.34 2.44 13.34
N ARG A 389 6.35 1.27 12.71
CA ARG A 389 5.79 1.02 11.39
C ARG A 389 4.62 0.06 11.55
N GLY A 390 3.48 0.35 10.92
CA GLY A 390 2.36 -0.56 11.11
C GLY A 390 1.17 -0.30 10.20
N LYS A 391 0.48 -1.39 9.89
CA LYS A 391 -0.82 -1.34 9.23
C LYS A 391 -1.91 -1.16 10.27
N THR A 392 -2.74 -0.17 10.07
CA THR A 392 -3.91 0.10 10.89
C THR A 392 -5.14 -0.66 10.38
N GLY A 393 -6.05 -0.98 11.28
CA GLY A 393 -7.39 -1.46 10.97
C GLY A 393 -8.44 -0.68 11.74
N THR A 394 -9.57 -0.38 11.12
CA THR A 394 -10.70 0.31 11.78
C THR A 394 -12.02 -0.09 11.15
N LEU A 395 -12.94 -0.57 11.98
CA LEU A 395 -14.37 -0.68 11.71
C LEU A 395 -15.12 -0.19 12.94
N THR A 396 -16.45 -0.20 12.89
CA THR A 396 -17.27 0.15 14.06
C THR A 396 -16.89 -0.75 15.25
N LYS A 397 -16.46 -0.14 16.38
CA LYS A 397 -16.00 -0.82 17.60
C LYS A 397 -14.83 -1.80 17.43
N THR A 398 -14.07 -1.65 16.35
CA THR A 398 -12.93 -2.51 16.04
C THR A 398 -11.73 -1.68 15.66
N THR A 399 -10.58 -1.98 16.27
CA THR A 399 -9.29 -1.44 15.87
C THR A 399 -8.26 -2.55 15.78
N GLY A 400 -7.32 -2.40 14.86
CA GLY A 400 -6.16 -3.26 14.73
C GLY A 400 -4.90 -2.43 14.46
N LEU A 401 -3.77 -2.94 14.90
CA LEU A 401 -2.45 -2.38 14.62
C LEU A 401 -1.44 -3.52 14.60
N ALA A 402 -0.76 -3.72 13.49
CA ALA A 402 0.27 -4.75 13.39
C ALA A 402 1.44 -4.26 12.55
N GLY A 403 2.66 -4.58 12.97
CA GLY A 403 3.85 -4.03 12.36
C GLY A 403 5.14 -4.32 13.13
N THR A 404 6.07 -3.36 13.06
CA THR A 404 7.38 -3.45 13.72
C THR A 404 7.75 -2.16 14.45
N VAL A 405 8.57 -2.30 15.48
CA VAL A 405 9.19 -1.20 16.24
C VAL A 405 10.66 -1.50 16.39
N MET A 406 11.53 -0.50 16.21
CA MET A 406 12.92 -0.60 16.63
C MET A 406 13.02 -0.11 18.09
N GLY A 407 13.37 -0.98 19.01
CA GLY A 407 13.62 -0.67 20.43
C GLY A 407 14.83 0.25 20.64
N ALA A 408 14.90 0.90 21.79
CA ALA A 408 16.06 1.69 22.17
C ALA A 408 17.33 0.83 22.37
N ASP A 409 17.14 -0.46 22.64
CA ASP A 409 18.19 -1.47 22.74
C ASP A 409 18.78 -1.92 21.38
N GLY A 410 18.20 -1.41 20.27
CA GLY A 410 18.60 -1.75 18.90
C GLY A 410 17.97 -3.04 18.35
N HIS A 411 17.11 -3.71 19.11
CA HIS A 411 16.35 -4.85 18.63
C HIS A 411 15.15 -4.41 17.82
N ILE A 412 14.72 -5.24 16.87
CA ILE A 412 13.47 -5.06 16.14
C ILE A 412 12.41 -5.96 16.76
N TYR A 413 11.32 -5.38 17.17
CA TYR A 413 10.17 -6.08 17.69
C TYR A 413 9.05 -6.10 16.65
N SER A 414 8.47 -7.28 16.37
CA SER A 414 7.22 -7.39 15.63
C SER A 414 6.04 -7.44 16.59
N TYR A 415 4.89 -6.95 16.15
CA TYR A 415 3.68 -6.97 16.97
C TYR A 415 2.41 -7.13 16.11
N GLY A 416 1.39 -7.75 16.72
CA GLY A 416 0.04 -7.81 16.18
C GLY A 416 -0.98 -7.60 17.31
N PHE A 417 -1.79 -6.53 17.20
CA PHE A 417 -2.80 -6.13 18.19
C PHE A 417 -4.17 -6.00 17.56
N LEU A 418 -5.17 -6.62 18.18
CA LEU A 418 -6.58 -6.49 17.79
C LEU A 418 -7.44 -6.16 19.00
N SER A 419 -8.36 -5.22 18.83
CA SER A 419 -9.31 -4.77 19.85
C SER A 419 -10.70 -4.74 19.24
N ASN A 420 -11.63 -5.44 19.86
CA ASN A 420 -13.03 -5.50 19.46
C ASN A 420 -13.92 -5.03 20.61
N ASP A 421 -15.15 -4.63 20.29
CA ASP A 421 -16.14 -4.12 21.25
C ASP A 421 -15.63 -2.92 22.09
N ALA A 422 -14.80 -2.09 21.49
CA ALA A 422 -14.15 -0.96 22.13
C ALA A 422 -14.49 0.39 21.45
N ASP A 423 -14.28 1.49 22.17
CA ASP A 423 -14.24 2.81 21.55
C ASP A 423 -12.99 2.92 20.65
N VAL A 424 -13.21 3.34 19.41
CA VAL A 424 -12.15 3.39 18.39
C VAL A 424 -11.01 4.33 18.79
N GLN A 425 -11.32 5.52 19.30
CA GLN A 425 -10.28 6.49 19.65
C GLN A 425 -9.51 6.07 20.91
N GLY A 426 -10.23 5.58 21.89
CA GLY A 426 -9.62 5.08 23.13
C GLY A 426 -8.70 3.87 22.89
N SER A 427 -9.13 2.90 22.08
CA SER A 427 -8.34 1.71 21.78
C SER A 427 -7.12 2.03 20.89
N ARG A 428 -7.23 2.97 19.95
CA ARG A 428 -6.09 3.48 19.18
C ARG A 428 -5.04 4.09 20.12
N ALA A 429 -5.44 5.00 21.01
CA ALA A 429 -4.51 5.64 21.94
C ALA A 429 -3.82 4.62 22.88
N ALA A 430 -4.56 3.60 23.34
CA ALA A 430 -3.98 2.55 24.16
C ALA A 430 -2.96 1.70 23.40
N MET A 431 -3.24 1.33 22.14
CA MET A 431 -2.28 0.61 21.28
C MET A 431 -1.04 1.46 20.95
N ASP A 432 -1.20 2.78 20.73
CA ASP A 432 -0.08 3.70 20.52
C ASP A 432 0.83 3.76 21.76
N THR A 433 0.23 3.76 22.96
CA THR A 433 0.99 3.68 24.21
C THR A 433 1.75 2.36 24.32
N MET A 434 1.11 1.22 23.97
CA MET A 434 1.77 -0.09 24.03
C MET A 434 2.95 -0.18 23.07
N THR A 435 2.80 0.28 21.82
CA THR A 435 3.90 0.25 20.83
C THR A 435 4.99 1.27 21.16
N SER A 436 4.65 2.41 21.77
CA SER A 436 5.64 3.36 22.27
C SER A 436 6.45 2.78 23.43
N ALA A 437 5.83 2.00 24.32
CA ALA A 437 6.53 1.29 25.39
C ALA A 437 7.49 0.18 24.89
N ILE A 438 7.29 -0.33 23.66
CA ILE A 438 8.26 -1.24 23.02
C ILE A 438 9.48 -0.45 22.55
N ARG A 439 9.30 0.82 22.20
CA ARG A 439 10.41 1.70 21.77
C ARG A 439 11.30 2.10 22.94
N ASP A 440 10.74 2.38 24.13
CA ASP A 440 11.44 2.86 25.32
C ASP A 440 12.28 1.77 26.00
#